data_47654e6e3c528d3ecfde953da64b6733
#
_entry.id   47654e6e3c528d3ecfde953da64b6733
#
_cell.length_a   1.000
_cell.length_b   1.000
_cell.length_c   1.000
_cell.angle_alpha   90.00
_cell.angle_beta   90.00
_cell.angle_gamma   90.00
#
_symmetry.space_group_name_H-M   'P 1'
#
loop_
_entity.id
_entity.type
_entity.pdbx_description
1 polymer ?
#
loop_
_entity_poly.entity_id
_entity_poly.type
_entity_poly.pdbx_seq_one_letter_code
_entity_poly.pdbx_strand_id
1 'polypeptide(L)'
;GSFIPETLKKPVEDLTKEFHKLRKNRNFIKKRDFYFKNYIGSPTSFIKLENLSNHLGGAQIWAKVVSEANGGAHKIYNATVHALICKAMGKKYIVGDTGAGYAGKMLSMAAKKFGLKCKIFMGAKDIKRQKPNCDAMRRNGAEIVPVYSGSQTLVDAVSECMRYWVSNCDNTHMCVGS
;
A
#
# COMPACT_ATOMS: atom_id res chain seq x y z
N GLY A 1 7.86 -22.74 9.42
CA GLY A 1 7.22 -23.12 8.16
C GLY A 1 6.36 -21.99 7.63
N SER A 2 6.19 -21.93 6.33
CA SER A 2 5.35 -20.91 5.72
C SER A 2 3.90 -21.42 5.65
N PHE A 3 2.96 -20.68 6.22
CA PHE A 3 1.53 -21.01 6.26
C PHE A 3 0.78 -20.33 5.12
N ILE A 4 1.30 -20.43 3.89
CA ILE A 4 0.65 -19.87 2.70
C ILE A 4 0.07 -20.97 1.83
N PRO A 5 -1.05 -20.75 1.12
CA PRO A 5 -1.58 -21.66 0.13
C PRO A 5 -0.52 -22.03 -0.92
N GLU A 6 -0.53 -23.30 -1.37
CA GLU A 6 0.46 -23.81 -2.35
C GLU A 6 0.51 -22.94 -3.62
N THR A 7 -0.63 -22.45 -4.07
CA THR A 7 -0.75 -21.58 -5.25
C THR A 7 -0.02 -20.25 -5.11
N LEU A 8 0.18 -19.74 -3.88
CA LEU A 8 0.91 -18.50 -3.59
C LEU A 8 2.41 -18.72 -3.41
N LYS A 9 2.88 -19.95 -3.29
CA LYS A 9 4.25 -20.27 -2.96
C LYS A 9 5.25 -19.65 -3.95
N LYS A 10 5.08 -19.95 -5.24
CA LYS A 10 5.99 -19.44 -6.29
C LYS A 10 6.03 -17.90 -6.34
N PRO A 11 4.91 -17.17 -6.46
CA PRO A 11 4.97 -15.71 -6.52
C PRO A 11 5.52 -15.06 -5.24
N VAL A 12 5.32 -15.67 -4.06
CA VAL A 12 5.91 -15.18 -2.80
C VAL A 12 7.41 -15.46 -2.76
N GLU A 13 7.88 -16.61 -3.20
CA GLU A 13 9.31 -16.93 -3.29
C GLU A 13 10.04 -15.99 -4.25
N ASP A 14 9.47 -15.71 -5.42
CA ASP A 14 10.04 -14.80 -6.40
C ASP A 14 10.14 -13.37 -5.84
N LEU A 15 9.09 -12.91 -5.17
CA LEU A 15 9.08 -11.62 -4.48
C LEU A 15 10.14 -11.57 -3.34
N THR A 16 10.24 -12.65 -2.58
CA THR A 16 11.20 -12.75 -1.47
C THR A 16 12.65 -12.67 -1.96
N LYS A 17 12.98 -13.39 -3.02
CA LYS A 17 14.30 -13.32 -3.66
C LYS A 17 14.64 -11.91 -4.12
N GLU A 18 13.71 -11.26 -4.84
CA GLU A 18 13.93 -9.90 -5.32
C GLU A 18 14.03 -8.89 -4.16
N PHE A 19 13.20 -9.01 -3.15
CA PHE A 19 13.29 -8.17 -1.95
C PHE A 19 14.66 -8.29 -1.26
N HIS A 20 15.16 -9.52 -1.07
CA HIS A 20 16.49 -9.73 -0.47
C HIS A 20 17.63 -9.15 -1.30
N LYS A 21 17.52 -9.14 -2.61
CA LYS A 21 18.46 -8.49 -3.52
C LYS A 21 18.36 -6.96 -3.43
N LEU A 22 17.14 -6.42 -3.53
CA LEU A 22 16.90 -4.98 -3.55
C LEU A 22 17.26 -4.30 -2.22
N ARG A 23 16.98 -4.93 -1.07
CA ARG A 23 17.33 -4.38 0.25
C ARG A 23 18.84 -4.18 0.47
N LYS A 24 19.68 -4.83 -0.34
CA LYS A 24 21.15 -4.69 -0.32
C LYS A 24 21.66 -3.81 -1.48
N ASN A 25 20.81 -3.46 -2.43
CA ASN A 25 21.20 -2.68 -3.60
C ASN A 25 21.27 -1.20 -3.26
N ARG A 26 22.48 -0.62 -3.29
CA ARG A 26 22.71 0.80 -2.95
C ARG A 26 21.92 1.77 -3.81
N ASN A 27 21.73 1.48 -5.12
CA ASN A 27 20.98 2.35 -6.01
C ASN A 27 19.47 2.31 -5.69
N PHE A 28 18.93 1.13 -5.37
CA PHE A 28 17.55 1.00 -4.94
C PHE A 28 17.30 1.74 -3.62
N ILE A 29 18.22 1.60 -2.64
CA ILE A 29 18.15 2.30 -1.35
C ILE A 29 18.17 3.81 -1.56
N LYS A 30 19.13 4.34 -2.34
CA LYS A 30 19.19 5.77 -2.66
C LYS A 30 17.91 6.28 -3.33
N LYS A 31 17.34 5.49 -4.25
CA LYS A 31 16.07 5.82 -4.92
C LYS A 31 14.90 5.83 -3.95
N ARG A 32 14.80 4.83 -3.07
CA ARG A 32 13.79 4.78 -2.00
C ARG A 32 13.89 6.03 -1.12
N ASP A 33 15.08 6.35 -0.63
CA ASP A 33 15.32 7.45 0.29
C ASP A 33 15.03 8.81 -0.38
N PHE A 34 15.36 8.94 -1.67
CA PHE A 34 14.98 10.11 -2.46
C PHE A 34 13.45 10.31 -2.48
N TYR A 35 12.67 9.25 -2.74
CA TYR A 35 11.21 9.37 -2.75
C TYR A 35 10.62 9.53 -1.35
N PHE A 36 11.22 8.95 -0.33
CA PHE A 36 10.80 9.20 1.05
C PHE A 36 10.92 10.68 1.41
N LYS A 37 12.03 11.30 1.07
CA LYS A 37 12.27 12.72 1.32
C LYS A 37 11.40 13.63 0.44
N ASN A 38 11.44 13.43 -0.88
CA ASN A 38 10.95 14.40 -1.86
C ASN A 38 9.52 14.15 -2.34
N TYR A 39 8.97 12.96 -2.14
CA TYR A 39 7.61 12.61 -2.52
C TYR A 39 6.71 12.37 -1.31
N ILE A 40 7.19 11.70 -0.28
CA ILE A 40 6.42 11.45 0.94
C ILE A 40 6.51 12.61 1.93
N GLY A 41 7.64 13.31 1.98
CA GLY A 41 7.89 14.40 2.95
C GLY A 41 8.46 13.89 4.27
N SER A 42 9.26 12.81 4.22
CA SER A 42 9.91 12.24 5.40
C SER A 42 11.25 12.95 5.72
N PRO A 43 11.62 13.09 6.99
CA PRO A 43 10.88 12.70 8.19
C PRO A 43 9.75 13.69 8.52
N THR A 44 8.59 13.16 8.93
CA THR A 44 7.49 13.97 9.48
C THR A 44 7.82 14.43 10.90
N SER A 45 7.12 15.45 11.38
CA SER A 45 7.37 16.05 12.71
C SER A 45 7.23 15.04 13.84
N PHE A 46 8.04 15.25 14.88
CA PHE A 46 7.96 14.56 16.15
C PHE A 46 7.91 15.62 17.25
N ILE A 47 6.74 15.80 17.86
CA ILE A 47 6.43 16.91 18.75
C ILE A 47 6.06 16.43 20.14
N LYS A 48 6.50 17.17 21.16
CA LYS A 48 6.08 16.97 22.53
C LYS A 48 4.69 17.59 22.74
N LEU A 49 3.78 16.85 23.33
CA LEU A 49 2.45 17.33 23.70
C LEU A 49 2.47 17.82 25.17
N GLU A 50 3.04 19.01 25.38
CA GLU A 50 3.32 19.56 26.72
C GLU A 50 2.05 19.72 27.55
N ASN A 51 1.03 20.37 26.99
CA ASN A 51 -0.23 20.60 27.71
C ASN A 51 -0.91 19.28 28.12
N LEU A 52 -0.90 18.28 27.22
CA LEU A 52 -1.48 16.97 27.52
C LEU A 52 -0.65 16.22 28.56
N SER A 53 0.68 16.26 28.46
CA SER A 53 1.58 15.64 29.44
C SER A 53 1.39 16.24 30.83
N ASN A 54 1.28 17.57 30.94
CA ASN A 54 1.06 18.27 32.21
C ASN A 54 -0.34 17.99 32.79
N HIS A 55 -1.36 17.96 31.93
CA HIS A 55 -2.74 17.69 32.36
C HIS A 55 -2.91 16.29 32.95
N LEU A 56 -2.28 15.29 32.34
CA LEU A 56 -2.40 13.89 32.79
C LEU A 56 -1.49 13.57 33.97
N GLY A 57 -0.41 14.29 34.16
CA GLY A 57 0.62 13.96 35.15
C GLY A 57 1.28 12.60 34.89
N GLY A 58 2.56 12.48 35.00
CA GLY A 58 3.28 11.22 34.79
C GLY A 58 4.15 11.20 33.52
N ALA A 59 3.91 10.29 32.58
CA ALA A 59 4.76 10.13 31.41
C ALA A 59 4.70 11.32 30.45
N GLN A 60 5.81 11.64 29.83
CA GLN A 60 5.86 12.62 28.73
C GLN A 60 5.23 12.01 27.48
N ILE A 61 4.30 12.74 26.86
CA ILE A 61 3.58 12.30 25.68
C ILE A 61 4.15 13.01 24.45
N TRP A 62 4.47 12.23 23.41
CA TRP A 62 4.99 12.70 22.14
C TRP A 62 4.12 12.21 20.99
N ALA A 63 3.96 13.01 19.98
CA ALA A 63 3.24 12.66 18.76
C ALA A 63 4.17 12.58 17.56
N LYS A 64 4.12 11.46 16.83
CA LYS A 64 4.68 11.35 15.48
C LYS A 64 3.60 11.75 14.48
N VAL A 65 3.79 12.90 13.81
CA VAL A 65 2.74 13.54 12.98
C VAL A 65 2.74 12.94 11.57
N VAL A 66 2.25 11.71 11.42
CA VAL A 66 2.22 11.03 10.12
C VAL A 66 1.22 11.61 9.13
N SER A 67 0.31 12.48 9.56
CA SER A 67 -0.62 13.21 8.70
C SER A 67 0.08 14.22 7.78
N GLU A 68 1.30 14.63 8.09
CA GLU A 68 2.13 15.49 7.24
C GLU A 68 2.67 14.73 6.01
N ALA A 69 2.70 13.40 6.04
CA ALA A 69 3.12 12.62 4.88
C ALA A 69 2.16 12.83 3.71
N ASN A 70 2.70 12.83 2.49
CA ASN A 70 1.89 12.94 1.27
C ASN A 70 0.76 11.89 1.24
N GLY A 71 -0.47 12.38 1.14
CA GLY A 71 -1.67 11.53 1.23
C GLY A 71 -2.27 11.44 2.64
N GLY A 72 -1.62 12.00 3.67
CA GLY A 72 -2.18 12.21 5.00
C GLY A 72 -2.02 11.05 5.97
N ALA A 73 -1.25 9.98 5.66
CA ALA A 73 -0.92 8.92 6.61
C ALA A 73 0.18 7.95 6.15
N HIS A 74 0.50 6.99 7.01
CA HIS A 74 1.64 6.07 6.90
C HIS A 74 1.61 5.10 5.70
N LYS A 75 0.46 4.74 5.16
CA LYS A 75 0.36 3.73 4.08
C LYS A 75 1.03 4.16 2.77
N ILE A 76 1.34 5.44 2.58
CA ILE A 76 2.09 5.92 1.42
C ILE A 76 3.51 5.37 1.39
N TYR A 77 4.15 5.12 2.54
CA TYR A 77 5.47 4.51 2.62
C TYR A 77 5.46 3.10 2.03
N ASN A 78 4.51 2.27 2.49
CA ASN A 78 4.31 0.92 1.98
C ASN A 78 4.04 0.92 0.46
N ALA A 79 3.05 1.71 0.03
CA ALA A 79 2.66 1.81 -1.37
C ALA A 79 3.82 2.25 -2.28
N THR A 80 4.63 3.21 -1.83
CA THR A 80 5.79 3.71 -2.57
C THR A 80 6.86 2.63 -2.74
N VAL A 81 7.18 1.89 -1.68
CA VAL A 81 8.18 0.81 -1.76
C VAL A 81 7.70 -0.32 -2.64
N HIS A 82 6.44 -0.75 -2.52
CA HIS A 82 5.85 -1.76 -3.39
C HIS A 82 5.85 -1.34 -4.86
N ALA A 83 5.56 -0.07 -5.17
CA ALA A 83 5.64 0.44 -6.53
C ALA A 83 7.08 0.44 -7.08
N LEU A 84 8.08 0.77 -6.24
CA LEU A 84 9.49 0.67 -6.62
C LEU A 84 9.93 -0.77 -6.87
N ILE A 85 9.51 -1.73 -6.03
CA ILE A 85 9.78 -3.16 -6.23
C ILE A 85 9.12 -3.65 -7.52
N CYS A 86 7.86 -3.30 -7.76
CA CYS A 86 7.12 -3.63 -8.97
C CYS A 86 7.90 -3.19 -10.24
N LYS A 87 8.40 -1.96 -10.24
CA LYS A 87 9.25 -1.43 -11.32
C LYS A 87 10.57 -2.17 -11.45
N ALA A 88 11.23 -2.49 -10.33
CA ALA A 88 12.50 -3.22 -10.32
C ALA A 88 12.35 -4.65 -10.86
N MET A 89 11.20 -5.28 -10.63
CA MET A 89 10.83 -6.59 -11.18
C MET A 89 10.37 -6.52 -12.65
N GLY A 90 10.34 -5.33 -13.29
CA GLY A 90 9.89 -5.15 -14.67
C GLY A 90 8.38 -5.31 -14.87
N LYS A 91 7.60 -5.40 -13.80
CA LYS A 91 6.15 -5.59 -13.87
C LYS A 91 5.44 -4.27 -14.20
N LYS A 92 4.31 -4.37 -14.89
CA LYS A 92 3.54 -3.21 -15.37
C LYS A 92 2.29 -2.92 -14.52
N TYR A 93 1.80 -3.93 -13.80
CA TYR A 93 0.60 -3.84 -12.99
C TYR A 93 0.92 -3.93 -11.51
N ILE A 94 0.26 -3.12 -10.72
CA ILE A 94 0.23 -3.25 -9.27
C ILE A 94 -1.22 -3.42 -8.82
N VAL A 95 -1.46 -4.41 -7.97
CA VAL A 95 -2.79 -4.69 -7.45
C VAL A 95 -2.77 -4.68 -5.94
N GLY A 96 -3.90 -4.37 -5.34
CA GLY A 96 -4.05 -4.41 -3.90
C GLY A 96 -5.51 -4.46 -3.48
N ASP A 97 -5.71 -4.74 -2.21
CA ASP A 97 -7.00 -4.77 -1.56
C ASP A 97 -7.22 -3.49 -0.73
N THR A 98 -8.49 -3.19 -0.46
CA THR A 98 -8.83 -2.12 0.47
C THR A 98 -10.22 -2.32 1.05
N GLY A 99 -10.41 -2.00 2.33
CA GLY A 99 -11.72 -1.93 2.98
C GLY A 99 -12.25 -0.51 2.97
N ALA A 100 -11.76 0.35 3.87
CA ALA A 100 -12.16 1.75 3.95
C ALA A 100 -11.67 2.64 2.78
N GLY A 101 -10.90 2.10 1.85
CA GLY A 101 -10.41 2.80 0.67
C GLY A 101 -9.08 3.53 0.85
N TYR A 102 -8.57 3.65 2.08
CA TYR A 102 -7.36 4.42 2.32
C TYR A 102 -6.09 3.75 1.74
N ALA A 103 -5.92 2.45 1.97
CA ALA A 103 -4.80 1.70 1.37
C ALA A 103 -4.83 1.77 -0.16
N GLY A 104 -6.02 1.57 -0.75
CA GLY A 104 -6.21 1.70 -2.20
C GLY A 104 -5.89 3.10 -2.73
N LYS A 105 -6.30 4.16 -2.02
CA LYS A 105 -5.95 5.54 -2.37
C LYS A 105 -4.44 5.73 -2.40
N MET A 106 -3.70 5.28 -1.39
CA MET A 106 -2.24 5.42 -1.34
C MET A 106 -1.56 4.59 -2.43
N LEU A 107 -2.04 3.37 -2.68
CA LEU A 107 -1.51 2.53 -3.76
C LEU A 107 -1.74 3.14 -5.14
N SER A 108 -2.94 3.69 -5.38
CA SER A 108 -3.25 4.39 -6.64
C SER A 108 -2.39 5.64 -6.85
N MET A 109 -2.08 6.40 -5.79
CA MET A 109 -1.17 7.54 -5.85
C MET A 109 0.25 7.10 -6.22
N ALA A 110 0.78 6.06 -5.58
CA ALA A 110 2.10 5.52 -5.88
C ALA A 110 2.15 4.93 -7.30
N ALA A 111 1.13 4.19 -7.71
CA ALA A 111 1.04 3.65 -9.07
C ALA A 111 1.08 4.77 -10.13
N LYS A 112 0.31 5.82 -9.96
CA LYS A 112 0.32 7.01 -10.83
C LYS A 112 1.70 7.65 -10.88
N LYS A 113 2.35 7.83 -9.72
CA LYS A 113 3.70 8.42 -9.63
C LYS A 113 4.74 7.64 -10.41
N PHE A 114 4.64 6.32 -10.44
CA PHE A 114 5.62 5.45 -11.10
C PHE A 114 5.19 4.92 -12.47
N GLY A 115 4.07 5.39 -13.02
CA GLY A 115 3.56 4.98 -14.33
C GLY A 115 3.15 3.51 -14.38
N LEU A 116 2.60 2.99 -13.29
CA LEU A 116 2.05 1.64 -13.18
C LEU A 116 0.53 1.64 -13.40
N LYS A 117 0.03 0.60 -14.05
CA LYS A 117 -1.41 0.33 -14.07
C LYS A 117 -1.83 -0.24 -12.72
N CYS A 118 -2.92 0.24 -12.16
CA CYS A 118 -3.35 -0.10 -10.81
C CYS A 118 -4.77 -0.68 -10.81
N LYS A 119 -4.93 -1.84 -10.13
CA LYS A 119 -6.25 -2.41 -9.83
C LYS A 119 -6.43 -2.53 -8.33
N ILE A 120 -7.57 -2.08 -7.83
CA ILE A 120 -7.91 -2.13 -6.40
C ILE A 120 -9.16 -2.97 -6.21
N PHE A 121 -9.02 -4.08 -5.50
CA PHE A 121 -10.11 -4.96 -5.12
C PHE A 121 -10.79 -4.40 -3.86
N MET A 122 -12.09 -4.22 -3.92
CA MET A 122 -12.87 -3.62 -2.83
C MET A 122 -14.25 -4.25 -2.76
N GLY A 123 -14.70 -4.58 -1.55
CA GLY A 123 -16.04 -5.13 -1.34
C GLY A 123 -17.13 -4.19 -1.82
N ALA A 124 -18.18 -4.72 -2.47
CA ALA A 124 -19.26 -3.92 -3.04
C ALA A 124 -19.98 -3.06 -1.99
N LYS A 125 -20.12 -3.57 -0.76
CA LYS A 125 -20.67 -2.79 0.37
C LYS A 125 -19.77 -1.63 0.78
N ASP A 126 -18.45 -1.87 0.78
CA ASP A 126 -17.47 -0.85 1.15
C ASP A 126 -17.37 0.24 0.09
N ILE A 127 -17.47 -0.11 -1.21
CA ILE A 127 -17.53 0.87 -2.30
C ILE A 127 -18.68 1.86 -2.09
N LYS A 128 -19.86 1.38 -1.72
CA LYS A 128 -21.03 2.23 -1.46
C LYS A 128 -20.81 3.19 -0.28
N ARG A 129 -20.14 2.69 0.77
CA ARG A 129 -19.87 3.48 2.00
C ARG A 129 -18.75 4.50 1.83
N GLN A 130 -17.78 4.20 0.97
CA GLN A 130 -16.51 4.92 0.86
C GLN A 130 -16.36 5.64 -0.51
N LYS A 131 -17.45 6.19 -1.03
CA LYS A 131 -17.47 6.86 -2.33
C LYS A 131 -16.36 7.91 -2.52
N PRO A 132 -16.05 8.80 -1.55
CA PRO A 132 -14.98 9.80 -1.72
C PRO A 132 -13.60 9.16 -1.96
N ASN A 133 -13.28 8.06 -1.28
CA ASN A 133 -12.03 7.33 -1.50
C ASN A 133 -12.02 6.63 -2.87
N CYS A 134 -13.15 6.07 -3.30
CA CYS A 134 -13.29 5.47 -4.63
C CYS A 134 -13.06 6.52 -5.73
N ASP A 135 -13.63 7.71 -5.59
CA ASP A 135 -13.44 8.79 -6.55
C ASP A 135 -11.99 9.28 -6.59
N ALA A 136 -11.31 9.31 -5.43
CA ALA A 136 -9.88 9.63 -5.37
C ALA A 136 -9.03 8.57 -6.09
N MET A 137 -9.31 7.28 -5.90
CA MET A 137 -8.62 6.19 -6.60
C MET A 137 -8.80 6.28 -8.13
N ARG A 138 -10.03 6.55 -8.60
CA ARG A 138 -10.32 6.75 -10.04
C ARG A 138 -9.59 7.96 -10.62
N ARG A 139 -9.56 9.09 -9.90
CA ARG A 139 -8.78 10.28 -10.32
C ARG A 139 -7.27 10.00 -10.42
N ASN A 140 -6.78 9.05 -9.65
CA ASN A 140 -5.40 8.57 -9.77
C ASN A 140 -5.20 7.57 -10.93
N GLY A 141 -6.26 7.18 -11.64
CA GLY A 141 -6.21 6.24 -12.76
C GLY A 141 -6.28 4.77 -12.35
N ALA A 142 -6.69 4.47 -11.11
CA ALA A 142 -6.90 3.09 -10.68
C ALA A 142 -8.26 2.55 -11.13
N GLU A 143 -8.27 1.31 -11.56
CA GLU A 143 -9.47 0.49 -11.75
C GLU A 143 -9.91 -0.07 -10.40
N ILE A 144 -11.16 0.17 -10.01
CA ILE A 144 -11.75 -0.45 -8.82
C ILE A 144 -12.51 -1.69 -9.27
N VAL A 145 -12.10 -2.84 -8.76
CA VAL A 145 -12.75 -4.14 -9.02
C VAL A 145 -13.70 -4.44 -7.87
N PRO A 146 -15.01 -4.36 -8.09
CA PRO A 146 -15.99 -4.64 -7.03
C PRO A 146 -16.05 -6.14 -6.75
N VAL A 147 -16.04 -6.51 -5.47
CA VAL A 147 -16.15 -7.89 -5.01
C VAL A 147 -17.53 -8.11 -4.42
N TYR A 148 -18.29 -9.01 -5.05
CA TYR A 148 -19.68 -9.35 -4.69
C TYR A 148 -19.78 -10.66 -3.91
N SER A 149 -18.70 -11.44 -3.80
CA SER A 149 -18.69 -12.70 -3.06
C SER A 149 -18.72 -12.48 -1.54
N GLY A 150 -19.16 -13.47 -0.82
CA GLY A 150 -19.14 -13.53 0.64
C GLY A 150 -19.81 -12.33 1.33
N SER A 151 -19.13 -11.75 2.29
CA SER A 151 -19.61 -10.57 3.05
C SER A 151 -19.61 -9.29 2.24
N GLN A 152 -18.95 -9.25 1.09
CA GLN A 152 -18.71 -8.09 0.22
C GLN A 152 -17.90 -6.98 0.93
N THR A 153 -16.96 -7.39 1.78
CA THR A 153 -16.09 -6.52 2.58
C THR A 153 -14.62 -6.86 2.36
N LEU A 154 -13.74 -6.32 3.19
CA LEU A 154 -12.29 -6.45 3.08
C LEU A 154 -11.78 -7.89 2.95
N VAL A 155 -12.32 -8.84 3.70
CA VAL A 155 -11.86 -10.25 3.68
C VAL A 155 -12.00 -10.86 2.28
N ASP A 156 -13.15 -10.61 1.65
CA ASP A 156 -13.42 -11.10 0.30
C ASP A 156 -12.58 -10.36 -0.75
N ALA A 157 -12.37 -9.05 -0.54
CA ALA A 157 -11.50 -8.24 -1.40
C ALA A 157 -10.05 -8.75 -1.39
N VAL A 158 -9.50 -9.10 -0.23
CA VAL A 158 -8.16 -9.71 -0.10
C VAL A 158 -8.11 -11.04 -0.85
N SER A 159 -9.09 -11.90 -0.64
CA SER A 159 -9.16 -13.23 -1.29
C SER A 159 -9.20 -13.12 -2.81
N GLU A 160 -10.03 -12.24 -3.36
CA GLU A 160 -10.11 -12.02 -4.81
C GLU A 160 -8.84 -11.38 -5.38
N CYS A 161 -8.24 -10.44 -4.66
CA CYS A 161 -6.95 -9.86 -5.04
C CYS A 161 -5.85 -10.92 -5.12
N MET A 162 -5.78 -11.84 -4.16
CA MET A 162 -4.83 -12.94 -4.17
C MET A 162 -5.06 -13.90 -5.34
N ARG A 163 -6.33 -14.28 -5.63
CA ARG A 163 -6.67 -15.13 -6.79
C ARG A 163 -6.25 -14.48 -8.10
N TYR A 164 -6.54 -13.20 -8.26
CA TYR A 164 -6.13 -12.43 -9.42
C TYR A 164 -4.60 -12.40 -9.56
N TRP A 165 -3.88 -12.16 -8.47
CA TRP A 165 -2.42 -12.10 -8.47
C TRP A 165 -1.78 -13.43 -8.89
N VAL A 166 -2.24 -14.55 -8.34
CA VAL A 166 -1.74 -15.89 -8.72
C VAL A 166 -1.86 -16.12 -10.21
N SER A 167 -3.01 -15.77 -10.82
CA SER A 167 -3.27 -15.97 -12.24
C SER A 167 -2.51 -14.98 -13.15
N ASN A 168 -1.93 -13.91 -12.61
CA ASN A 168 -1.29 -12.82 -13.37
C ASN A 168 0.10 -12.45 -12.83
N CYS A 169 0.72 -13.32 -12.05
CA CYS A 169 1.92 -12.98 -11.27
C CYS A 169 3.13 -12.58 -12.12
N ASP A 170 3.20 -13.01 -13.39
CA ASP A 170 4.33 -12.68 -14.28
C ASP A 170 4.45 -11.18 -14.54
N ASN A 171 3.34 -10.46 -14.68
CA ASN A 171 3.32 -9.04 -15.01
C ASN A 171 2.67 -8.16 -13.90
N THR A 172 2.29 -8.77 -12.79
CA THR A 172 1.55 -8.12 -11.72
C THR A 172 2.25 -8.28 -10.38
N HIS A 173 2.38 -7.18 -9.63
CA HIS A 173 2.85 -7.16 -8.26
C HIS A 173 1.68 -6.89 -7.32
N MET A 174 1.58 -7.65 -6.24
CA MET A 174 0.54 -7.44 -5.21
C MET A 174 1.10 -6.66 -4.03
N CYS A 175 0.36 -5.65 -3.61
CA CYS A 175 0.59 -4.91 -2.37
C CYS A 175 -0.58 -5.18 -1.43
N VAL A 176 -0.33 -5.89 -0.34
CA VAL A 176 -1.35 -6.16 0.68
C VAL A 176 -1.71 -4.87 1.39
N GLY A 177 -3.01 -4.55 1.45
CA GLY A 177 -3.51 -3.30 2.01
C GLY A 177 -3.68 -3.32 3.53
N SER A 178 -3.77 -4.50 4.09
CA SER A 178 -4.01 -4.66 5.53
C SER A 178 -3.28 -5.86 6.13
#